data_6b38ca601b0c65bd354d7e44ef59647a
#
_entry.id   6b38ca601b0c65bd354d7e44ef59647a
#
_cell.length_a   1.000
_cell.length_b   1.000
_cell.length_c   1.000
_cell.angle_alpha   90.00
_cell.angle_beta   90.00
_cell.angle_gamma   90.00
#
_symmetry.space_group_name_H-M   'P 1'
#
loop_
_entity.id
_entity.type
_entity.pdbx_description
1 polymer ?
#
loop_
_entity_poly.entity_id
_entity_poly.type
_entity_poly.pdbx_seq_one_letter_code
_entity_poly.pdbx_strand_id
1 'polypeptide(L)'
;ITLTGRDQVVAMDVVDDDGFLLIVGKKGRGKLTAMRHYKTQRRGGKGLITLKVTTGKKGTGKVADAVVVSADMTEKLTTGKDDEGNVLLVTEKAQILRTSGEEIRKTGRNAQGVKIAVTAPGDNVTSIRIIEPRRQQGLEIDPSNIVESSPDENGSSDEDGSFDEDGSS
;
A
#
# COMPACT_ATOMS: atom_id res chain seq x y z
N ILE A 1 14.95 -7.81 19.56
CA ILE A 1 15.67 -8.62 18.57
C ILE A 1 17.13 -8.25 18.54
N THR A 2 18.02 -9.22 18.34
CA THR A 2 19.45 -8.98 18.15
C THR A 2 19.76 -9.05 16.65
N LEU A 3 20.27 -7.94 16.12
CA LEU A 3 20.73 -7.88 14.73
C LEU A 3 22.21 -8.29 14.66
N THR A 4 22.59 -8.98 13.59
CA THR A 4 23.97 -9.44 13.38
C THR A 4 24.53 -8.87 12.09
N GLY A 5 25.80 -8.44 12.13
CA GLY A 5 26.51 -7.94 10.96
C GLY A 5 25.84 -6.72 10.32
N ARG A 6 25.42 -6.88 9.04
CA ARG A 6 24.78 -5.82 8.25
C ARG A 6 23.26 -5.98 8.15
N ASP A 7 22.65 -6.66 9.12
CA ASP A 7 21.20 -6.84 9.15
C ASP A 7 20.49 -5.51 9.45
N GLN A 8 19.35 -5.32 8.85
CA GLN A 8 18.51 -4.12 9.02
C GLN A 8 17.06 -4.55 9.27
N VAL A 9 16.35 -3.80 10.11
CA VAL A 9 14.90 -3.89 10.22
C VAL A 9 14.30 -3.26 8.96
N VAL A 10 13.48 -4.01 8.23
CA VAL A 10 12.85 -3.54 6.98
C VAL A 10 11.36 -3.29 7.12
N ALA A 11 10.71 -3.92 8.10
CA ALA A 11 9.30 -3.73 8.38
C ALA A 11 8.99 -3.98 9.86
N MET A 12 7.91 -3.37 10.34
CA MET A 12 7.34 -3.60 11.67
C MET A 12 5.82 -3.42 11.55
N ASP A 13 5.07 -4.34 12.15
CA ASP A 13 3.62 -4.30 12.11
C ASP A 13 3.02 -4.90 13.38
N VAL A 14 1.73 -4.64 13.59
CA VAL A 14 0.94 -5.20 14.69
C VAL A 14 0.46 -6.59 14.31
N VAL A 15 0.60 -7.54 15.22
CA VAL A 15 0.21 -8.93 14.98
C VAL A 15 -1.30 -9.08 15.10
N ASP A 16 -1.89 -9.77 14.12
CA ASP A 16 -3.22 -10.38 14.18
C ASP A 16 -3.00 -11.90 14.21
N ASP A 17 -3.33 -12.56 15.32
CA ASP A 17 -3.04 -13.97 15.55
C ASP A 17 -3.72 -14.91 14.53
N ASP A 18 -4.91 -14.53 14.06
CA ASP A 18 -5.67 -15.26 13.03
C ASP A 18 -5.28 -14.85 11.60
N GLY A 19 -4.50 -13.80 11.48
CA GLY A 19 -4.08 -13.23 10.22
C GLY A 19 -2.91 -13.98 9.54
N PHE A 20 -2.36 -13.32 8.53
CA PHE A 20 -1.24 -13.82 7.73
C PHE A 20 -0.18 -12.75 7.58
N LEU A 21 1.07 -13.15 7.50
CA LEU A 21 2.17 -12.29 7.10
C LEU A 21 2.35 -12.38 5.59
N LEU A 22 2.09 -11.29 4.88
CA LEU A 22 2.51 -11.10 3.50
C LEU A 22 3.94 -10.59 3.50
N ILE A 23 4.84 -11.33 2.88
CA ILE A 23 6.27 -10.97 2.78
C ILE A 23 6.72 -11.03 1.34
N VAL A 24 7.54 -10.06 0.93
CA VAL A 24 8.12 -9.99 -0.41
C VAL A 24 9.64 -9.80 -0.34
N GLY A 25 10.32 -10.49 -1.24
CA GLY A 25 11.75 -10.29 -1.48
C GLY A 25 12.00 -9.27 -2.60
N LYS A 26 13.19 -8.66 -2.59
CA LYS A 26 13.60 -7.63 -3.56
C LYS A 26 13.40 -8.01 -5.02
N LYS A 27 13.42 -9.31 -5.35
CA LYS A 27 13.24 -9.82 -6.72
C LYS A 27 11.80 -10.18 -7.07
N GLY A 28 10.82 -9.65 -6.33
CA GLY A 28 9.40 -9.82 -6.62
C GLY A 28 8.85 -11.22 -6.33
N ARG A 29 9.49 -12.01 -5.47
CA ARG A 29 8.91 -13.24 -4.94
C ARG A 29 8.29 -12.98 -3.58
N GLY A 30 7.07 -13.44 -3.40
CA GLY A 30 6.31 -13.23 -2.16
C GLY A 30 5.44 -14.42 -1.80
N LYS A 31 4.91 -14.38 -0.60
CA LYS A 31 4.01 -15.40 -0.05
C LYS A 31 3.23 -14.88 1.14
N LEU A 32 2.16 -15.58 1.45
CA LEU A 32 1.42 -15.47 2.71
C LEU A 32 1.80 -16.62 3.64
N THR A 33 1.99 -16.32 4.92
CA THR A 33 2.27 -17.31 5.96
C THR A 33 1.40 -17.02 7.17
N ALA A 34 0.59 -18.00 7.61
CA ALA A 34 -0.30 -17.82 8.76
C ALA A 34 0.49 -17.45 10.03
N MET A 35 -0.01 -16.46 10.78
CA MET A 35 0.64 -15.94 11.98
C MET A 35 0.81 -17.02 13.06
N ARG A 36 -0.08 -18.00 13.15
CA ARG A 36 0.06 -19.16 14.05
C ARG A 36 1.35 -19.96 13.87
N HIS A 37 2.08 -19.79 12.77
CA HIS A 37 3.39 -20.42 12.58
C HIS A 37 4.53 -19.65 13.25
N TYR A 38 4.25 -18.49 13.85
CA TYR A 38 5.23 -17.65 14.54
C TYR A 38 4.99 -17.71 16.04
N LYS A 39 5.93 -18.33 16.76
CA LYS A 39 5.86 -18.35 18.22
C LYS A 39 6.35 -17.04 18.80
N THR A 40 5.67 -16.54 19.81
CA THR A 40 6.12 -15.38 20.59
C THR A 40 7.54 -15.60 21.10
N GLN A 41 8.40 -14.63 20.87
CA GLN A 41 9.80 -14.65 21.27
C GLN A 41 10.03 -13.76 22.50
N ARG A 42 10.96 -14.16 23.37
CA ARG A 42 11.42 -13.28 24.45
C ARG A 42 12.32 -12.17 23.92
N ARG A 43 12.53 -11.11 24.74
CA ARG A 43 13.49 -10.05 24.42
C ARG A 43 14.88 -10.62 24.12
N GLY A 44 15.60 -10.04 23.15
CA GLY A 44 16.93 -10.50 22.75
C GLY A 44 16.96 -11.77 21.91
N GLY A 45 15.79 -12.31 21.51
CA GLY A 45 15.71 -13.47 20.62
C GLY A 45 16.32 -13.20 19.25
N LYS A 46 16.78 -14.26 18.57
CA LYS A 46 17.34 -14.19 17.21
C LYS A 46 16.29 -14.12 16.12
N GLY A 47 14.99 -14.21 16.49
CA GLY A 47 13.88 -14.26 15.54
C GLY A 47 13.69 -15.63 14.89
N LEU A 48 12.78 -15.67 13.92
CA LEU A 48 12.42 -16.86 13.16
C LEU A 48 12.59 -16.59 11.67
N ILE A 49 13.10 -17.57 10.93
CA ILE A 49 13.17 -17.48 9.46
C ILE A 49 11.74 -17.39 8.94
N THR A 50 11.47 -16.38 8.13
CA THR A 50 10.16 -16.17 7.52
C THR A 50 10.16 -16.30 5.99
N LEU A 51 11.29 -16.09 5.33
CA LEU A 51 11.46 -16.24 3.89
C LEU A 51 12.79 -16.97 3.63
N LYS A 52 12.78 -17.98 2.76
CA LYS A 52 14.01 -18.58 2.27
C LYS A 52 14.68 -17.61 1.29
N VAL A 53 15.66 -16.88 1.78
CA VAL A 53 16.44 -15.94 0.96
C VAL A 53 17.38 -16.73 0.03
N THR A 54 17.28 -16.45 -1.26
CA THR A 54 18.11 -17.08 -2.29
C THR A 54 18.65 -16.05 -3.26
N THR A 55 19.81 -16.32 -3.82
CA THR A 55 20.49 -15.49 -4.81
C THR A 55 20.23 -15.97 -6.24
N GLY A 56 20.78 -15.27 -7.24
CA GLY A 56 20.63 -15.62 -8.66
C GLY A 56 19.37 -15.04 -9.31
N LYS A 57 19.21 -15.25 -10.62
CA LYS A 57 18.13 -14.63 -11.43
C LYS A 57 16.70 -15.03 -10.97
N LYS A 58 16.53 -16.26 -10.51
CA LYS A 58 15.24 -16.79 -10.01
C LYS A 58 15.13 -16.76 -8.48
N GLY A 59 16.06 -16.11 -7.79
CA GLY A 59 16.07 -16.01 -6.33
C GLY A 59 15.01 -15.06 -5.77
N THR A 60 14.92 -14.99 -4.46
CA THR A 60 14.05 -14.05 -3.74
C THR A 60 14.69 -12.67 -3.59
N GLY A 61 16.02 -12.62 -3.55
CA GLY A 61 16.75 -11.48 -3.01
C GLY A 61 16.54 -11.37 -1.49
N LYS A 62 17.11 -10.35 -0.87
CA LYS A 62 16.81 -9.99 0.51
C LYS A 62 15.33 -9.65 0.67
N VAL A 63 14.83 -9.66 1.89
CA VAL A 63 13.49 -9.17 2.21
C VAL A 63 13.41 -7.68 1.81
N ALA A 64 12.35 -7.31 1.10
CA ALA A 64 12.07 -5.93 0.75
C ALA A 64 11.10 -5.31 1.75
N ASP A 65 9.98 -6.00 2.01
CA ASP A 65 8.95 -5.51 2.92
C ASP A 65 8.07 -6.67 3.42
N ALA A 66 7.33 -6.43 4.50
CA ALA A 66 6.35 -7.36 5.04
C ALA A 66 5.22 -6.61 5.74
N VAL A 67 3.99 -7.12 5.65
CA VAL A 67 2.79 -6.55 6.27
C VAL A 67 1.92 -7.66 6.84
N VAL A 68 1.30 -7.42 7.98
CA VAL A 68 0.29 -8.30 8.56
C VAL A 68 -1.05 -8.04 7.89
N VAL A 69 -1.72 -9.10 7.46
CA VAL A 69 -3.01 -9.08 6.79
C VAL A 69 -4.00 -9.78 7.68
N SER A 70 -5.11 -9.13 8.03
CA SER A 70 -6.16 -9.75 8.83
C SER A 70 -6.76 -10.98 8.14
N ALA A 71 -7.45 -11.82 8.89
CA ALA A 71 -8.11 -13.01 8.35
C ALA A 71 -9.11 -12.63 7.25
N ASP A 72 -9.97 -11.64 7.51
CA ASP A 72 -10.99 -11.15 6.57
C ASP A 72 -10.36 -10.60 5.29
N MET A 73 -9.32 -9.78 5.44
CA MET A 73 -8.61 -9.23 4.29
C MET A 73 -7.85 -10.32 3.51
N THR A 74 -7.35 -11.34 4.21
CA THR A 74 -6.70 -12.48 3.54
C THR A 74 -7.68 -13.29 2.71
N GLU A 75 -8.92 -13.43 3.16
CA GLU A 75 -9.98 -14.09 2.38
C GLU A 75 -10.26 -13.27 1.11
N LYS A 76 -10.49 -11.97 1.23
CA LYS A 76 -10.68 -11.06 0.10
C LYS A 76 -9.52 -11.10 -0.89
N LEU A 77 -8.29 -11.05 -0.37
CA LEU A 77 -7.07 -11.16 -1.18
C LEU A 77 -7.03 -12.46 -2.00
N THR A 78 -7.43 -13.58 -1.42
CA THR A 78 -7.25 -14.89 -2.05
C THR A 78 -8.45 -15.37 -2.87
N THR A 79 -9.61 -14.74 -2.74
CA THR A 79 -10.81 -15.06 -3.51
C THR A 79 -11.01 -14.21 -4.75
N GLY A 80 -10.32 -13.06 -4.84
CA GLY A 80 -10.32 -12.16 -6.01
C GLY A 80 -11.70 -11.62 -6.40
N LYS A 81 -12.70 -11.74 -5.55
CA LYS A 81 -14.04 -11.23 -5.83
C LYS A 81 -13.99 -9.70 -5.91
N ASP A 82 -14.56 -9.14 -6.96
CA ASP A 82 -14.90 -7.73 -7.11
C ASP A 82 -13.71 -6.75 -7.14
N ASP A 83 -12.57 -7.11 -7.74
CA ASP A 83 -11.34 -6.29 -7.69
C ASP A 83 -10.84 -5.99 -6.26
N GLU A 84 -11.44 -6.59 -5.27
CA GLU A 84 -11.02 -6.55 -3.88
C GLU A 84 -9.78 -7.43 -3.70
N GLY A 85 -8.82 -6.96 -2.94
CA GLY A 85 -7.67 -7.79 -2.61
C GLY A 85 -6.51 -7.69 -3.61
N ASN A 86 -6.17 -6.51 -4.04
CA ASN A 86 -4.98 -6.27 -4.81
C ASN A 86 -3.80 -5.83 -3.93
N VAL A 87 -2.61 -6.16 -4.37
CA VAL A 87 -1.36 -5.75 -3.76
C VAL A 87 -0.63 -4.81 -4.69
N LEU A 88 -0.23 -3.66 -4.18
CA LEU A 88 0.68 -2.75 -4.86
C LEU A 88 2.11 -3.04 -4.41
N LEU A 89 3.00 -3.14 -5.36
CA LEU A 89 4.43 -3.22 -5.14
C LEU A 89 5.10 -1.98 -5.73
N VAL A 90 5.95 -1.35 -4.95
CA VAL A 90 6.75 -0.20 -5.41
C VAL A 90 8.20 -0.66 -5.55
N THR A 91 8.87 -0.20 -6.59
CA THR A 91 10.27 -0.55 -6.87
C THR A 91 11.23 0.62 -6.62
N GLU A 92 12.54 0.33 -6.58
CA GLU A 92 13.60 1.34 -6.43
C GLU A 92 13.58 2.41 -7.55
N LYS A 93 13.10 2.04 -8.74
CA LYS A 93 12.94 2.95 -9.88
C LYS A 93 11.56 3.59 -9.96
N ALA A 94 10.81 3.62 -8.83
CA ALA A 94 9.49 4.22 -8.71
C ALA A 94 8.43 3.60 -9.63
N GLN A 95 8.59 2.35 -10.08
CA GLN A 95 7.53 1.63 -10.76
C GLN A 95 6.50 1.14 -9.73
N ILE A 96 5.22 1.26 -10.06
CA ILE A 96 4.12 0.72 -9.26
C ILE A 96 3.53 -0.45 -10.03
N LEU A 97 3.57 -1.63 -9.42
CA LEU A 97 3.04 -2.86 -9.98
C LEU A 97 1.82 -3.28 -9.15
N ARG A 98 0.71 -3.56 -9.82
CA ARG A 98 -0.49 -4.13 -9.19
C ARG A 98 -0.55 -5.61 -9.48
N THR A 99 -0.76 -6.42 -8.45
CA THR A 99 -0.87 -7.88 -8.54
C THR A 99 -2.12 -8.33 -7.80
N SER A 100 -2.86 -9.28 -8.39
CA SER A 100 -3.96 -9.94 -7.67
C SER A 100 -3.43 -10.75 -6.50
N GLY A 101 -4.13 -10.67 -5.37
CA GLY A 101 -3.81 -11.47 -4.20
C GLY A 101 -3.97 -12.97 -4.41
N GLU A 102 -4.81 -13.39 -5.36
CA GLU A 102 -5.01 -14.81 -5.73
C GLU A 102 -3.72 -15.49 -6.19
N GLU A 103 -2.81 -14.73 -6.82
CA GLU A 103 -1.53 -15.24 -7.26
C GLU A 103 -0.58 -15.53 -6.09
N ILE A 104 -0.91 -15.04 -4.89
CA ILE A 104 -0.05 -15.13 -3.71
C ILE A 104 -0.38 -16.40 -2.91
N ARG A 105 0.50 -17.39 -2.96
CA ARG A 105 0.27 -18.66 -2.28
C ARG A 105 0.48 -18.58 -0.77
N LYS A 106 -0.43 -19.24 -0.04
CA LYS A 106 -0.26 -19.53 1.40
C LYS A 106 0.75 -20.67 1.55
N THR A 107 1.88 -20.41 2.22
CA THR A 107 2.97 -21.41 2.39
C THR A 107 3.63 -21.29 3.76
N GLY A 108 4.40 -22.29 4.14
CA GLY A 108 5.15 -22.28 5.40
C GLY A 108 6.33 -21.29 5.40
N ARG A 109 6.86 -21.01 6.60
CA ARG A 109 7.91 -19.99 6.83
C ARG A 109 9.16 -20.16 5.96
N ASN A 110 9.65 -21.37 5.77
CA ASN A 110 10.91 -21.65 5.05
C ASN A 110 10.76 -21.72 3.51
N ALA A 111 9.62 -21.37 2.96
CA ALA A 111 9.42 -21.36 1.51
C ALA A 111 9.95 -20.06 0.87
N GLN A 112 10.32 -20.15 -0.41
CA GLN A 112 10.73 -18.99 -1.22
C GLN A 112 9.55 -18.12 -1.68
N GLY A 113 8.34 -18.65 -1.59
CA GLY A 113 7.17 -18.04 -2.21
C GLY A 113 7.14 -18.18 -3.73
N VAL A 114 6.15 -17.54 -4.33
CA VAL A 114 5.91 -17.49 -5.78
C VAL A 114 6.36 -16.15 -6.35
N LYS A 115 6.49 -16.05 -7.65
CA LYS A 115 6.75 -14.77 -8.30
C LYS A 115 5.43 -14.01 -8.41
N ILE A 116 5.35 -12.88 -7.73
CA ILE A 116 4.17 -12.00 -7.68
C ILE A 116 4.39 -10.68 -8.43
N ALA A 117 5.64 -10.37 -8.78
CA ALA A 117 5.97 -9.20 -9.58
C ALA A 117 7.16 -9.47 -10.48
N VAL A 118 7.13 -8.89 -11.67
CA VAL A 118 8.26 -8.88 -12.62
C VAL A 118 8.84 -7.47 -12.61
N THR A 119 10.04 -7.32 -12.06
CA THR A 119 10.76 -6.04 -12.05
C THR A 119 11.65 -5.92 -13.29
N ALA A 120 11.91 -4.70 -13.73
CA ALA A 120 12.87 -4.44 -14.79
C ALA A 120 14.28 -4.93 -14.40
N PRO A 121 15.18 -5.17 -15.36
CA PRO A 121 16.56 -5.53 -15.06
C PRO A 121 17.23 -4.49 -14.16
N GLY A 122 17.83 -4.98 -13.07
CA GLY A 122 18.51 -4.11 -12.09
C GLY A 122 17.57 -3.28 -11.22
N ASP A 123 16.27 -3.56 -11.24
CA ASP A 123 15.28 -2.97 -10.34
C ASP A 123 14.88 -3.94 -9.24
N ASN A 124 14.52 -3.43 -8.07
CA ASN A 124 14.14 -4.21 -6.91
C ASN A 124 12.86 -3.68 -6.29
N VAL A 125 12.04 -4.56 -5.73
CA VAL A 125 10.91 -4.16 -4.89
C VAL A 125 11.43 -3.51 -3.61
N THR A 126 10.81 -2.43 -3.19
CA THR A 126 11.11 -1.69 -1.95
C THR A 126 9.99 -1.75 -0.93
N SER A 127 8.74 -1.72 -1.38
CA SER A 127 7.61 -1.76 -0.47
C SER A 127 6.39 -2.44 -1.07
N ILE A 128 5.48 -2.87 -0.19
CA ILE A 128 4.18 -3.44 -0.53
C ILE A 128 3.08 -2.70 0.22
N ARG A 129 1.90 -2.61 -0.42
CA ARG A 129 0.66 -2.12 0.21
C ARG A 129 -0.50 -2.96 -0.27
N ILE A 130 -1.46 -3.20 0.61
CA ILE A 130 -2.72 -3.85 0.26
C ILE A 130 -3.69 -2.75 -0.10
N ILE A 131 -4.40 -2.93 -1.22
CA ILE A 131 -5.50 -2.05 -1.58
C ILE A 131 -6.74 -2.60 -0.88
N GLU A 132 -7.22 -1.86 0.10
CA GLU A 132 -8.54 -2.12 0.68
C GLU A 132 -9.60 -1.56 -0.28
N PRO A 133 -10.70 -2.30 -0.48
CA PRO A 133 -11.83 -1.75 -1.21
C PRO A 133 -12.28 -0.48 -0.47
N ARG A 134 -12.49 0.59 -1.23
CA ARG A 134 -13.14 1.77 -0.65
C ARG A 134 -14.47 1.31 -0.07
N ARG A 135 -14.63 1.37 1.23
CA ARG A 135 -15.97 1.46 1.80
C ARG A 135 -16.60 2.66 1.11
N GLN A 136 -17.58 2.44 0.27
CA GLN A 136 -18.50 3.51 -0.09
C GLN A 136 -19.14 3.94 1.23
N GLN A 137 -18.52 4.86 1.94
CA GLN A 137 -19.27 5.73 2.81
C GLN A 137 -20.17 6.48 1.84
N GLY A 138 -21.41 6.00 1.76
CA GLY A 138 -22.47 6.76 1.15
C GLY A 138 -22.46 8.12 1.85
N LEU A 139 -21.93 9.11 1.20
CA LEU A 139 -22.38 10.46 1.42
C LEU A 139 -23.84 10.39 0.95
N GLU A 140 -24.74 10.02 1.85
CA GLU A 140 -26.13 10.44 1.75
C GLU A 140 -26.06 11.97 1.84
N ILE A 141 -25.93 12.58 0.68
CA ILE A 141 -26.18 14.00 0.54
C ILE A 141 -27.68 14.12 0.79
N ASP A 142 -28.05 14.51 2.01
CA ASP A 142 -29.42 14.87 2.33
C ASP A 142 -29.79 16.03 1.39
N PRO A 143 -30.70 15.81 0.42
CA PRO A 143 -31.06 16.86 -0.54
C PRO A 143 -31.69 18.07 0.11
N SER A 144 -32.07 18.00 1.39
CA SER A 144 -32.63 19.14 2.14
C SER A 144 -31.57 20.12 2.64
N ASN A 145 -30.26 19.80 2.49
CA ASN A 145 -29.14 20.62 2.93
C ASN A 145 -28.42 21.35 1.77
N ILE A 146 -29.02 21.35 0.59
CA ILE A 146 -28.55 22.22 -0.51
C ILE A 146 -29.08 23.62 -0.24
N VAL A 147 -28.30 24.43 0.46
CA VAL A 147 -28.54 25.88 0.52
C VAL A 147 -28.23 26.42 -0.87
N GLU A 148 -29.28 26.70 -1.66
CA GLU A 148 -29.16 27.52 -2.85
C GLU A 148 -28.67 28.91 -2.42
N SER A 149 -27.37 29.16 -2.61
CA SER A 149 -26.88 30.54 -2.57
C SER A 149 -27.39 31.26 -3.81
N SER A 150 -28.46 32.03 -3.62
CA SER A 150 -28.93 33.00 -4.60
C SER A 150 -27.81 33.97 -4.96
N PRO A 151 -27.59 34.28 -6.22
CA PRO A 151 -26.69 35.37 -6.59
C PRO A 151 -27.35 36.69 -6.14
N ASP A 152 -26.67 37.41 -5.27
CA ASP A 152 -27.03 38.79 -4.92
C ASP A 152 -26.94 39.66 -6.16
N GLU A 153 -28.12 39.97 -6.75
CA GLU A 153 -28.31 41.13 -7.59
C GLU A 153 -28.24 42.37 -6.69
N ASN A 154 -27.13 43.04 -6.70
CA ASN A 154 -27.10 44.43 -6.25
C ASN A 154 -26.58 45.30 -7.39
N GLY A 155 -27.56 45.72 -8.22
CA GLY A 155 -27.42 46.85 -9.08
C GLY A 155 -27.45 48.11 -8.23
N SER A 156 -26.48 48.95 -8.39
CA SER A 156 -26.59 50.36 -8.09
C SER A 156 -25.82 51.12 -9.14
N SER A 157 -26.60 51.68 -10.03
CA SER A 157 -26.33 52.87 -10.80
C SER A 157 -25.89 54.02 -9.90
N ASP A 158 -25.04 54.88 -10.41
CA ASP A 158 -25.10 56.35 -10.43
C ASP A 158 -23.68 56.87 -10.68
N GLU A 159 -23.62 57.54 -11.79
CA GLU A 159 -23.57 58.93 -12.13
C GLU A 159 -22.17 59.55 -12.24
N ASP A 160 -21.99 60.07 -13.45
CA ASP A 160 -21.49 61.37 -13.83
C ASP A 160 -20.26 61.97 -13.12
N GLY A 161 -19.34 62.36 -13.92
CA GLY A 161 -18.27 63.27 -13.58
C GLY A 161 -17.35 63.53 -14.77
N SER A 162 -17.87 64.27 -15.75
CA SER A 162 -17.04 65.00 -16.70
C SER A 162 -16.08 65.94 -16.00
N PHE A 163 -14.90 66.16 -16.51
CA PHE A 163 -14.24 67.46 -16.66
C PHE A 163 -12.79 67.28 -17.15
N ASP A 164 -12.65 67.75 -18.34
CA ASP A 164 -11.83 68.88 -18.84
C ASP A 164 -10.33 68.66 -19.02
N GLU A 165 -10.02 68.90 -20.23
CA GLU A 165 -8.86 69.42 -20.92
C GLU A 165 -7.93 70.33 -20.10
N ASP A 166 -6.79 70.32 -20.51
CA ASP A 166 -5.73 71.34 -20.77
C ASP A 166 -4.38 70.80 -20.24
N GLY A 167 -3.31 70.85 -20.94
CA GLY A 167 -2.75 71.84 -21.82
C GLY A 167 -1.26 71.85 -21.56
N SER A 168 -0.56 71.83 -22.66
CA SER A 168 0.79 72.41 -22.87
C SER A 168 1.97 72.09 -21.97
N SER A 169 2.92 71.59 -22.52
CA SER A 169 4.25 72.09 -22.98
C SER A 169 5.24 70.96 -23.05
#